data_c927127d9141cab21e020293ddc669f6
#
_entry.id   c927127d9141cab21e020293ddc669f6
#
_cell.length_a   1.000
_cell.length_b   1.000
_cell.length_c   1.000
_cell.angle_alpha   90.00
_cell.angle_beta   90.00
_cell.angle_gamma   90.00
#
_symmetry.space_group_name_H-M   'P 1'
#
loop_
_entity.id
_entity.type
_entity.pdbx_description
1 polymer ?
#
loop_
_entity_poly.entity_id
_entity_poly.type
_entity_poly.pdbx_seq_one_letter_code
_entity_poly.pdbx_strand_id
1 'polypeptide(L)'
;LPEMDLVVTVTGTIAIECILINKPVITLVKTINNQSENCVFIPDIKKITNIVEVIKSNTFYKNTLEEKVNFINLLNKTSYKGIVTDPFTDYSCLNKDNIKNMIIAFNSILINE
;
A
#
# COMPACT_ATOMS: atom_id res chain seq x y z
N LEU A 1 14.95 0.92 5.12
CA LEU A 1 14.10 -0.28 4.98
C LEU A 1 14.85 -1.61 4.98
N PRO A 2 15.96 -1.79 4.22
CA PRO A 2 16.65 -3.08 4.19
C PRO A 2 17.19 -3.54 5.56
N GLU A 3 17.48 -2.61 6.44
CA GLU A 3 18.03 -2.86 7.78
C GLU A 3 16.98 -3.22 8.83
N MET A 4 15.69 -3.07 8.50
CA MET A 4 14.59 -3.38 9.42
C MET A 4 14.08 -4.80 9.21
N ASP A 5 13.79 -5.50 10.30
CA ASP A 5 13.24 -6.86 10.25
C ASP A 5 11.72 -6.87 10.07
N LEU A 6 11.06 -5.83 10.54
CA LEU A 6 9.60 -5.66 10.47
C LEU A 6 9.25 -4.19 10.35
N VAL A 7 8.22 -3.89 9.58
CA VAL A 7 7.62 -2.55 9.48
C VAL A 7 6.19 -2.60 10.01
N VAL A 8 5.83 -1.62 10.82
CA VAL A 8 4.45 -1.42 11.29
C VAL A 8 3.99 -0.05 10.81
N THR A 9 2.88 -0.01 10.11
CA THR A 9 2.32 1.23 9.58
C THR A 9 0.80 1.26 9.73
N VAL A 10 0.23 2.44 9.81
CA VAL A 10 -1.23 2.59 9.80
C VAL A 10 -1.74 2.28 8.39
N THR A 11 -1.28 3.06 7.44
CA THR A 11 -1.52 2.90 5.99
C THR A 11 -0.28 3.40 5.26
N GLY A 12 -0.32 3.40 3.94
CA GLY A 12 0.66 4.13 3.14
C GLY A 12 1.48 3.28 2.19
N THR A 13 2.23 4.00 1.38
CA THR A 13 3.04 3.43 0.29
C THR A 13 4.21 2.58 0.77
N ILE A 14 4.66 2.78 2.02
CA ILE A 14 5.74 1.96 2.59
C ILE A 14 5.36 0.46 2.63
N ALA A 15 4.07 0.15 2.78
CA ALA A 15 3.61 -1.24 2.73
C ALA A 15 3.86 -1.86 1.34
N ILE A 16 3.68 -1.09 0.27
CA ILE A 16 3.95 -1.54 -1.10
C ILE A 16 5.45 -1.84 -1.28
N GLU A 17 6.31 -0.94 -0.82
CA GLU A 17 7.76 -1.16 -0.87
C GLU A 17 8.16 -2.43 -0.12
N CYS A 18 7.60 -2.64 1.07
CA CYS A 18 7.85 -3.85 1.87
C CYS A 18 7.41 -5.12 1.14
N ILE A 19 6.26 -5.10 0.49
CA ILE A 19 5.76 -6.23 -0.30
C ILE A 19 6.75 -6.58 -1.42
N LEU A 20 7.24 -5.57 -2.14
CA LEU A 20 8.13 -5.77 -3.28
C LEU A 20 9.53 -6.28 -2.90
N ILE A 21 10.01 -5.95 -1.71
CA ILE A 21 11.32 -6.44 -1.22
C ILE A 21 11.21 -7.63 -0.26
N ASN A 22 10.01 -8.20 -0.12
CA ASN A 22 9.71 -9.29 0.84
C ASN A 22 10.02 -8.95 2.30
N LYS A 23 9.82 -7.70 2.69
CA LYS A 23 9.93 -7.27 4.07
C LYS A 23 8.58 -7.47 4.77
N PRO A 24 8.55 -8.14 5.92
CA PRO A 24 7.31 -8.26 6.71
C PRO A 24 6.73 -6.90 7.06
N VAL A 25 5.44 -6.72 6.87
CA VAL A 25 4.74 -5.48 7.21
C VAL A 25 3.40 -5.76 7.88
N ILE A 26 3.13 -5.00 8.93
CA ILE A 26 1.85 -5.01 9.65
C ILE A 26 1.14 -3.69 9.37
N THR A 27 -0.12 -3.77 8.97
CA THR A 27 -0.98 -2.60 8.83
C THR A 27 -2.07 -2.60 9.89
N LEU A 28 -2.40 -1.41 10.38
CA LEU A 28 -3.44 -1.22 11.40
C LEU A 28 -4.80 -0.86 10.79
N VAL A 29 -4.82 -0.61 9.49
CA VAL A 29 -6.04 -0.39 8.69
C VAL A 29 -5.99 -1.33 7.50
N LYS A 30 -7.13 -1.93 7.20
CA LYS A 30 -7.24 -2.83 6.05
C LYS A 30 -7.25 -2.03 4.75
N THR A 31 -6.36 -2.39 3.84
CA THR A 31 -6.23 -1.78 2.51
C THR A 31 -6.05 -2.85 1.44
N ILE A 32 -5.96 -2.43 0.18
CA ILE A 32 -5.64 -3.32 -0.94
C ILE A 32 -4.29 -4.04 -0.73
N ASN A 33 -3.36 -3.43 0.01
CA ASN A 33 -2.04 -4.01 0.29
C ASN A 33 -2.13 -5.34 1.04
N ASN A 34 -3.21 -5.55 1.80
CA ASN A 34 -3.44 -6.80 2.53
C ASN A 34 -3.85 -7.98 1.62
N GLN A 35 -3.94 -7.77 0.32
CA GLN A 35 -4.01 -8.87 -0.65
C GLN A 35 -2.67 -9.62 -0.77
N SER A 36 -1.56 -9.01 -0.38
CA SER A 36 -0.27 -9.68 -0.28
C SER A 36 -0.12 -10.35 1.07
N GLU A 37 0.31 -11.61 1.09
CA GLU A 37 0.41 -12.42 2.31
C GLU A 37 1.50 -11.94 3.27
N ASN A 38 2.49 -11.19 2.81
CA ASN A 38 3.49 -10.59 3.70
C ASN A 38 3.06 -9.25 4.32
N CYS A 39 1.85 -8.79 3.99
CA CYS A 39 1.24 -7.60 4.56
C CYS A 39 0.07 -8.02 5.46
N VAL A 40 0.33 -8.10 6.75
CA VAL A 40 -0.64 -8.63 7.74
C VAL A 40 -1.44 -7.48 8.34
N PHE A 41 -2.76 -7.63 8.34
CA PHE A 41 -3.67 -6.68 8.98
C PHE A 41 -3.92 -7.07 10.44
N ILE A 42 -3.66 -6.13 11.35
CA ILE A 42 -3.96 -6.28 12.78
C ILE A 42 -4.86 -5.10 13.20
N PRO A 43 -6.14 -5.34 13.50
CA PRO A 43 -7.12 -4.27 13.72
C PRO A 43 -6.96 -3.53 15.05
N ASP A 44 -6.32 -4.14 16.03
CA ASP A 44 -6.21 -3.58 17.37
C ASP A 44 -4.76 -3.57 17.84
N ILE A 45 -4.18 -2.36 17.87
CA ILE A 45 -2.81 -2.15 18.34
C ILE A 45 -2.61 -2.60 19.80
N LYS A 46 -3.66 -2.59 20.61
CA LYS A 46 -3.58 -3.03 22.01
C LYS A 46 -3.29 -4.54 22.12
N LYS A 47 -3.59 -5.31 21.08
CA LYS A 47 -3.25 -6.73 21.00
C LYS A 47 -1.79 -6.98 20.66
N ILE A 48 -1.05 -5.95 20.24
CA ILE A 48 0.39 -6.01 19.99
C ILE A 48 1.12 -5.70 21.30
N THR A 49 0.92 -6.54 22.32
CA THR A 49 1.58 -6.36 23.62
C THR A 49 3.02 -6.88 23.60
N ASN A 50 3.30 -7.85 22.74
CA ASN A 50 4.63 -8.41 22.55
C ASN A 50 4.87 -8.62 21.04
N ILE A 51 5.69 -7.78 20.46
CA ILE A 51 5.97 -7.82 19.01
C ILE A 51 6.68 -9.12 18.59
N VAL A 52 7.46 -9.72 19.49
CA VAL A 52 8.14 -10.99 19.21
C VAL A 52 7.12 -12.12 19.06
N GLU A 53 6.09 -12.14 19.89
CA GLU A 53 5.01 -13.13 19.77
C GLU A 53 4.20 -12.93 18.50
N VAL A 54 3.94 -11.69 18.12
CA VAL A 54 3.26 -11.35 16.86
C VAL A 54 4.06 -11.86 15.66
N ILE A 55 5.37 -11.63 15.65
CA ILE A 55 6.26 -12.12 14.59
C ILE A 55 6.25 -13.66 14.53
N LYS A 56 6.29 -14.34 15.67
CA LYS A 56 6.28 -15.80 15.73
C LYS A 56 4.93 -16.42 15.36
N SER A 57 3.83 -15.77 15.70
CA SER A 57 2.47 -16.28 15.45
C SER A 57 2.01 -16.03 14.01
N ASN A 58 2.61 -15.07 13.30
CA ASN A 58 2.30 -14.77 11.91
C ASN A 58 3.42 -15.28 11.01
N THR A 59 3.10 -16.19 10.10
CA THR A 59 4.03 -16.61 9.07
C THR A 59 4.03 -15.56 7.97
N PHE A 60 5.10 -14.78 7.91
CA PHE A 60 5.28 -13.80 6.85
C PHE A 60 5.77 -14.50 5.59
N TYR A 61 4.92 -14.52 4.61
CA TYR A 61 5.18 -15.16 3.32
C TYR A 61 6.18 -14.33 2.49
N LYS A 62 7.03 -15.02 1.75
CA LYS A 62 7.91 -14.37 0.76
C LYS A 62 7.29 -14.53 -0.61
N ASN A 63 6.88 -13.42 -1.20
CA ASN A 63 6.27 -13.41 -2.53
C ASN A 63 7.28 -13.83 -3.61
N THR A 64 6.83 -14.64 -4.55
CA THR A 64 7.56 -14.92 -5.78
C THR A 64 7.53 -13.71 -6.71
N LEU A 65 8.38 -13.70 -7.73
CA LEU A 65 8.37 -12.63 -8.74
C LEU A 65 7.00 -12.53 -9.43
N GLU A 66 6.39 -13.66 -9.76
CA GLU A 66 5.06 -13.71 -10.37
C GLU A 66 3.99 -13.07 -9.47
N GLU A 67 4.00 -13.39 -8.16
CA GLU A 67 3.08 -12.81 -7.20
C GLU A 67 3.27 -11.30 -7.06
N LYS A 68 4.51 -10.81 -7.09
CA LYS A 68 4.82 -9.37 -7.07
C LYS A 68 4.28 -8.67 -8.33
N VAL A 69 4.47 -9.27 -9.50
CA VAL A 69 3.94 -8.75 -10.76
C VAL A 69 2.41 -8.71 -10.73
N ASN A 70 1.77 -9.77 -10.23
CA ASN A 70 0.31 -9.83 -10.08
C ASN A 70 -0.19 -8.75 -9.12
N PHE A 71 0.52 -8.49 -8.03
CA PHE A 71 0.18 -7.42 -7.10
C PHE A 71 0.28 -6.03 -7.74
N ILE A 72 1.36 -5.75 -8.50
CA ILE A 72 1.51 -4.49 -9.24
C ILE A 72 0.38 -4.34 -10.28
N ASN A 73 0.04 -5.39 -11.00
CA ASN A 73 -1.06 -5.38 -11.95
C ASN A 73 -2.40 -5.09 -11.28
N LEU A 74 -2.63 -5.65 -10.08
CA LEU A 74 -3.81 -5.35 -9.28
C LEU A 74 -3.85 -3.87 -8.89
N LEU A 75 -2.74 -3.29 -8.44
CA LEU A 75 -2.65 -1.86 -8.13
C LEU A 75 -2.95 -0.99 -9.35
N ASN A 76 -2.38 -1.31 -10.50
CA ASN A 76 -2.62 -0.57 -11.74
C ASN A 76 -4.07 -0.66 -12.20
N LYS A 77 -4.68 -1.83 -12.09
CA LYS A 77 -6.08 -2.07 -12.46
C LYS A 77 -7.07 -1.30 -11.58
N THR A 78 -6.73 -1.11 -10.31
CA THR A 78 -7.59 -0.45 -9.32
C THR A 78 -7.24 1.01 -9.08
N SER A 79 -6.22 1.53 -9.78
CA SER A 79 -5.72 2.90 -9.66
C SER A 79 -6.13 3.76 -10.84
N TYR A 80 -6.15 5.06 -10.62
CA TYR A 80 -6.40 6.07 -11.65
C TYR A 80 -5.14 6.89 -11.89
N LYS A 81 -4.94 7.34 -13.13
CA LYS A 81 -3.83 8.21 -13.48
C LYS A 81 -4.03 9.60 -12.86
N GLY A 82 -3.00 10.10 -12.21
CA GLY A 82 -3.01 11.44 -11.61
C GLY A 82 -1.94 11.61 -10.55
N ILE A 83 -1.58 12.86 -10.28
CA ILE A 83 -0.62 13.25 -9.26
C ILE A 83 -1.36 14.02 -8.16
N VAL A 84 -1.32 13.49 -6.94
CA VAL A 84 -1.90 14.10 -5.74
C VAL A 84 -0.77 14.48 -4.80
N THR A 85 -0.40 15.75 -4.81
CA THR A 85 0.64 16.30 -3.94
C THR A 85 0.45 17.80 -3.78
N ASP A 86 1.21 18.43 -2.87
CA ASP A 86 1.22 19.88 -2.80
C ASP A 86 2.08 20.47 -3.95
N PRO A 87 1.73 21.69 -4.45
CA PRO A 87 2.44 22.30 -5.57
C PRO A 87 3.91 22.66 -5.28
N PHE A 88 4.28 22.79 -4.03
CA PHE A 88 5.68 23.07 -3.65
C PHE A 88 6.55 21.82 -3.78
N THR A 89 5.99 20.64 -3.56
CA THR A 89 6.70 19.36 -3.72
C THR A 89 6.79 18.97 -5.20
N ASP A 90 5.68 19.07 -5.93
CA ASP A 90 5.64 18.77 -7.36
C ASP A 90 4.65 19.70 -8.07
N TYR A 91 5.19 20.71 -8.74
CA TYR A 91 4.39 21.72 -9.46
C TYR A 91 3.59 21.11 -10.63
N SER A 92 4.00 19.96 -11.15
CA SER A 92 3.30 19.28 -12.25
C SER A 92 1.88 18.84 -11.90
N CYS A 93 1.53 18.76 -10.60
CA CYS A 93 0.17 18.48 -10.16
C CYS A 93 -0.85 19.54 -10.65
N LEU A 94 -0.41 20.78 -10.95
CA LEU A 94 -1.23 21.88 -11.49
C LEU A 94 -1.34 21.86 -13.01
N ASN A 95 -0.64 20.98 -13.72
CA ASN A 95 -0.74 20.87 -15.17
C ASN A 95 -2.17 20.49 -15.59
N LYS A 96 -2.61 21.07 -16.71
CA LYS A 96 -3.96 20.84 -17.24
C LYS A 96 -4.26 19.36 -17.47
N ASP A 97 -3.29 18.59 -17.94
CA ASP A 97 -3.46 17.15 -18.17
C ASP A 97 -3.66 16.38 -16.86
N ASN A 98 -2.93 16.76 -15.81
CA ASN A 98 -3.13 16.16 -14.49
C ASN A 98 -4.51 16.50 -13.91
N ILE A 99 -4.93 17.75 -13.98
CA ILE A 99 -6.26 18.18 -13.52
C ILE A 99 -7.35 17.41 -14.28
N LYS A 100 -7.22 17.27 -15.59
CA LYS A 100 -8.14 16.49 -16.42
C LYS A 100 -8.20 15.03 -15.99
N ASN A 101 -7.04 14.40 -15.75
CA ASN A 101 -6.97 13.02 -15.26
C ASN A 101 -7.67 12.85 -13.90
N MET A 102 -7.46 13.81 -12.99
CA MET A 102 -8.12 13.82 -11.67
C MET A 102 -9.64 13.94 -11.79
N ILE A 103 -10.13 14.81 -12.67
CA ILE A 103 -11.57 14.95 -12.94
C ILE A 103 -12.14 13.64 -13.48
N ILE A 104 -11.48 12.99 -14.41
CA ILE A 104 -11.89 11.69 -14.97
C ILE A 104 -11.95 10.64 -13.86
N ALA A 105 -10.95 10.58 -12.99
CA ALA A 105 -10.89 9.63 -11.89
C ALA A 105 -12.06 9.82 -10.92
N PHE A 106 -12.29 11.03 -10.45
CA PHE A 106 -13.39 11.33 -9.53
C PHE A 106 -14.76 11.07 -10.16
N ASN A 107 -14.98 11.45 -11.40
CA ASN A 107 -16.22 11.19 -12.09
C ASN A 107 -16.49 9.68 -12.24
N SER A 108 -15.45 8.90 -12.54
CA SER A 108 -15.56 7.44 -12.65
C SER A 108 -15.98 6.80 -11.32
N ILE A 109 -15.43 7.28 -10.21
CA ILE A 109 -15.77 6.80 -8.86
C ILE A 109 -17.20 7.16 -8.51
N LEU A 110 -17.63 8.40 -8.77
CA LEU A 110 -18.97 8.90 -8.43
C LEU A 110 -20.08 8.25 -9.27
N ILE A 111 -19.80 7.93 -10.53
CA ILE A 111 -20.78 7.28 -11.43
C ILE A 111 -20.99 5.81 -11.04
N ASN A 112 -19.97 5.15 -10.53
CA ASN A 112 -19.98 3.72 -10.17
C ASN A 112 -20.46 3.46 -8.73
N GLU A 113 -20.76 4.49 -7.97
CA GLU A 113 -21.47 4.36 -6.68
C GLU A 113 -22.98 4.14 -6.94
#